data_ab6c7eb01259802d37bc5f7780741511
#
_entry.id   ab6c7eb01259802d37bc5f7780741511
#
_cell.length_a   1.000
_cell.length_b   1.000
_cell.length_c   1.000
_cell.angle_alpha   90.00
_cell.angle_beta   90.00
_cell.angle_gamma   90.00
#
_symmetry.space_group_name_H-M   'P 1'
#
loop_
_entity.id
_entity.type
_entity.pdbx_description
1 polymer ?
#
loop_
_entity_poly.entity_id
_entity_poly.type
_entity_poly.pdbx_seq_one_letter_code
_entity_poly.pdbx_strand_id
1 'polypeptide(L)'
;MELFLKKFTTKHNTAPFSKINLSDYKEAFEKTIELARTEIDSIIKNTEAPTFSNTIEALDYSGEQLDRLSNIFFNLNSAETCDEMQKIAQEVSPLLTAFSNDIALNEDLFKRVKAVYDQKDTLNLTSEQATLLDKKFKGFSRNGALLNEEDKLKLREIDTELAKIKLTFGENVLAETNNYQLHITNEADLKGLPDGAKEMAASLAKSKNLEGWVFTLDFPSYLPFVTYVENRELRKEIAIAAGKKAFQDNEFDNKENVKRIVELRHKRANLLGYQSHSHFVLEERMAQNPEKVQSFLNDLLEKAKPAAQKEFAELTAFAKELDGIDQLEKWDGAYYSEKLKQKLFSLDDELLKPYF
;
A
#
# COMPACT_ATOMS: atom_id res chain seq x y z
N MET A 1 10.44 24.86 -5.65
CA MET A 1 10.96 24.04 -6.78
C MET A 1 12.46 23.78 -6.69
N GLU A 2 13.36 24.79 -6.64
CA GLU A 2 14.85 24.57 -6.58
C GLU A 2 15.32 23.66 -5.44
N LEU A 3 14.57 23.59 -4.35
CA LEU A 3 14.85 22.75 -3.19
C LEU A 3 15.00 21.27 -3.55
N PHE A 4 14.18 20.77 -4.49
CA PHE A 4 14.20 19.37 -4.90
C PHE A 4 15.34 19.01 -5.86
N LEU A 5 15.92 20.00 -6.54
CA LEU A 5 16.99 19.81 -7.52
C LEU A 5 18.38 19.65 -6.89
N LYS A 6 18.53 19.99 -5.60
CA LYS A 6 19.82 19.98 -4.89
C LYS A 6 19.76 18.99 -3.71
N LYS A 7 20.92 18.48 -3.31
CA LYS A 7 21.03 17.71 -2.05
C LYS A 7 20.67 18.61 -0.86
N PHE A 8 19.97 18.05 0.11
CA PHE A 8 19.61 18.80 1.31
C PHE A 8 20.85 19.09 2.16
N THR A 9 20.88 20.29 2.76
CA THR A 9 21.97 20.75 3.64
C THR A 9 21.53 20.85 5.11
N THR A 10 20.39 20.26 5.44
CA THR A 10 19.86 20.14 6.80
C THR A 10 20.71 19.18 7.62
N LYS A 11 20.55 19.22 8.95
CA LYS A 11 21.17 18.22 9.82
C LYS A 11 20.75 16.80 9.36
N HIS A 12 21.70 15.92 9.14
CA HIS A 12 21.53 14.55 8.64
C HIS A 12 20.94 14.46 7.21
N ASN A 13 20.99 15.53 6.41
CA ASN A 13 20.43 15.60 5.07
C ASN A 13 18.93 15.24 4.98
N THR A 14 18.17 15.49 6.06
CA THR A 14 16.73 15.26 6.09
C THR A 14 15.97 16.24 5.21
N ALA A 15 14.81 15.84 4.70
CA ALA A 15 13.95 16.74 3.92
C ALA A 15 13.50 17.94 4.78
N PRO A 16 13.63 19.17 4.29
CA PRO A 16 13.22 20.38 5.02
C PRO A 16 11.71 20.62 4.86
N PHE A 17 10.88 19.76 5.43
CA PHE A 17 9.43 19.75 5.25
C PHE A 17 8.76 21.11 5.46
N SER A 18 9.23 21.91 6.42
CA SER A 18 8.68 23.27 6.68
C SER A 18 8.92 24.28 5.55
N LYS A 19 9.72 23.94 4.54
CA LYS A 19 10.04 24.79 3.37
C LYS A 19 9.45 24.27 2.07
N ILE A 20 8.70 23.15 2.13
CA ILE A 20 8.08 22.54 0.98
C ILE A 20 6.64 23.03 0.89
N ASN A 21 6.25 23.57 -0.27
CA ASN A 21 4.88 23.98 -0.54
C ASN A 21 4.23 23.00 -1.53
N LEU A 22 2.93 22.75 -1.37
CA LEU A 22 2.19 21.85 -2.27
C LEU A 22 2.25 22.31 -3.72
N SER A 23 2.16 23.60 -3.95
CA SER A 23 2.25 24.21 -5.30
C SER A 23 3.55 23.96 -6.04
N ASP A 24 4.63 23.62 -5.33
CA ASP A 24 5.93 23.37 -5.95
C ASP A 24 6.04 21.96 -6.59
N TYR A 25 5.21 21.01 -6.18
CA TYR A 25 5.40 19.61 -6.55
C TYR A 25 5.25 19.32 -8.03
N LYS A 26 4.18 19.84 -8.68
CA LYS A 26 3.92 19.52 -10.09
C LYS A 26 5.07 19.97 -10.99
N GLU A 27 5.49 21.23 -10.87
CA GLU A 27 6.61 21.77 -11.63
C GLU A 27 7.92 21.03 -11.33
N ALA A 28 8.12 20.65 -10.04
CA ALA A 28 9.29 19.88 -9.65
C ALA A 28 9.31 18.48 -10.29
N PHE A 29 8.17 17.79 -10.37
CA PHE A 29 8.06 16.51 -11.07
C PHE A 29 8.36 16.65 -12.56
N GLU A 30 7.75 17.62 -13.24
CA GLU A 30 7.99 17.86 -14.66
C GLU A 30 9.49 18.12 -14.92
N LYS A 31 10.13 18.96 -14.10
CA LYS A 31 11.55 19.29 -14.24
C LYS A 31 12.47 18.12 -13.92
N THR A 32 12.19 17.36 -12.85
CA THR A 32 13.03 16.21 -12.48
C THR A 32 12.88 15.04 -13.46
N ILE A 33 11.70 14.85 -14.08
CA ILE A 33 11.52 13.90 -15.19
C ILE A 33 12.35 14.33 -16.40
N GLU A 34 12.37 15.61 -16.77
CA GLU A 34 13.19 16.11 -17.88
C GLU A 34 14.69 15.88 -17.64
N LEU A 35 15.15 16.14 -16.41
CA LEU A 35 16.55 15.88 -16.04
C LEU A 35 16.88 14.39 -16.12
N ALA A 36 16.03 13.54 -15.56
CA ALA A 36 16.22 12.10 -15.62
C ALA A 36 16.20 11.56 -17.06
N ARG A 37 15.34 12.10 -17.94
CA ARG A 37 15.36 11.78 -19.38
C ARG A 37 16.70 12.14 -20.02
N THR A 38 17.26 13.30 -19.69
CA THR A 38 18.55 13.74 -20.21
C THR A 38 19.68 12.80 -19.78
N GLU A 39 19.65 12.31 -18.53
CA GLU A 39 20.62 11.35 -18.02
C GLU A 39 20.51 10.00 -18.76
N ILE A 40 19.28 9.46 -18.92
CA ILE A 40 19.03 8.24 -19.70
C ILE A 40 19.47 8.39 -21.16
N ASP A 41 19.15 9.51 -21.79
CA ASP A 41 19.58 9.84 -23.16
C ASP A 41 21.10 9.85 -23.30
N SER A 42 21.82 10.33 -22.30
CA SER A 42 23.29 10.33 -22.30
C SER A 42 23.87 8.91 -22.28
N ILE A 43 23.22 7.99 -21.55
CA ILE A 43 23.61 6.58 -21.55
C ILE A 43 23.35 5.94 -22.92
N ILE A 44 22.17 6.19 -23.49
CA ILE A 44 21.78 5.62 -24.80
C ILE A 44 22.73 6.10 -25.91
N LYS A 45 23.04 7.40 -25.93
CA LYS A 45 23.86 8.06 -26.94
C LYS A 45 25.37 7.87 -26.76
N ASN A 46 25.81 7.22 -25.67
CA ASN A 46 27.23 6.96 -25.45
C ASN A 46 27.78 6.03 -26.54
N THR A 47 28.76 6.50 -27.27
CA THR A 47 29.40 5.76 -28.40
C THR A 47 30.43 4.73 -27.95
N GLU A 48 30.87 4.78 -26.69
CA GLU A 48 31.76 3.78 -26.12
C GLU A 48 31.09 2.43 -25.96
N ALA A 49 31.87 1.35 -25.99
CA ALA A 49 31.38 0.01 -25.72
C ALA A 49 30.69 -0.05 -24.35
N PRO A 50 29.53 -0.72 -24.21
CA PRO A 50 28.84 -0.85 -22.94
C PRO A 50 29.71 -1.56 -21.89
N THR A 51 29.85 -0.93 -20.73
CA THR A 51 30.55 -1.48 -19.56
C THR A 51 29.61 -1.43 -18.36
N PHE A 52 29.98 -2.12 -17.28
CA PHE A 52 29.25 -2.03 -16.02
C PHE A 52 29.10 -0.57 -15.57
N SER A 53 30.19 0.20 -15.58
CA SER A 53 30.17 1.59 -15.10
C SER A 53 29.40 2.53 -16.01
N ASN A 54 29.64 2.52 -17.32
CA ASN A 54 29.00 3.48 -18.23
C ASN A 54 27.55 3.11 -18.62
N THR A 55 27.05 1.99 -18.16
CA THR A 55 25.69 1.50 -18.48
C THR A 55 24.91 1.13 -17.24
N ILE A 56 25.36 0.17 -16.44
CA ILE A 56 24.59 -0.37 -15.29
C ILE A 56 24.61 0.60 -14.12
N GLU A 57 25.80 1.04 -13.76
CA GLU A 57 26.03 1.98 -12.67
C GLU A 57 25.48 3.38 -13.01
N ALA A 58 25.71 3.84 -14.24
CA ALA A 58 25.12 5.08 -14.74
C ALA A 58 23.60 5.06 -14.72
N LEU A 59 22.97 3.93 -15.10
CA LEU A 59 21.52 3.75 -15.04
C LEU A 59 20.99 3.68 -13.60
N ASP A 60 21.77 3.16 -12.67
CA ASP A 60 21.37 3.06 -11.27
C ASP A 60 21.36 4.43 -10.58
N TYR A 61 22.32 5.27 -10.91
CA TYR A 61 22.40 6.65 -10.39
C TYR A 61 21.49 7.64 -11.13
N SER A 62 20.94 7.29 -12.29
CA SER A 62 20.07 8.19 -13.04
C SER A 62 18.75 8.44 -12.31
N GLY A 63 18.27 9.69 -12.35
CA GLY A 63 16.99 10.06 -11.75
C GLY A 63 17.02 10.31 -10.24
N GLU A 64 18.18 10.45 -9.58
CA GLU A 64 18.29 10.66 -8.12
C GLU A 64 17.36 11.77 -7.60
N GLN A 65 17.22 12.87 -8.35
CA GLN A 65 16.35 13.97 -7.96
C GLN A 65 14.87 13.59 -8.03
N LEU A 66 14.48 12.86 -9.06
CA LEU A 66 13.11 12.37 -9.26
C LEU A 66 12.73 11.36 -8.18
N ASP A 67 13.64 10.44 -7.87
CA ASP A 67 13.43 9.43 -6.80
C ASP A 67 13.27 10.10 -5.44
N ARG A 68 14.14 11.07 -5.12
CA ARG A 68 14.05 11.83 -3.87
C ARG A 68 12.73 12.60 -3.76
N LEU A 69 12.33 13.31 -4.83
CA LEU A 69 11.06 14.02 -4.89
C LEU A 69 9.88 13.06 -4.73
N SER A 70 9.87 11.95 -5.46
CA SER A 70 8.82 10.93 -5.42
C SER A 70 8.67 10.32 -4.02
N ASN A 71 9.79 9.96 -3.39
CA ASN A 71 9.77 9.41 -2.04
C ASN A 71 9.20 10.39 -1.01
N ILE A 72 9.54 11.68 -1.09
CA ILE A 72 8.99 12.71 -0.20
C ILE A 72 7.49 12.88 -0.45
N PHE A 73 7.09 13.09 -1.70
CA PHE A 73 5.71 13.36 -2.06
C PHE A 73 4.78 12.19 -1.70
N PHE A 74 5.09 10.99 -2.17
CA PHE A 74 4.21 9.84 -1.94
C PHE A 74 4.23 9.35 -0.51
N ASN A 75 5.31 9.57 0.26
CA ASN A 75 5.31 9.34 1.70
C ASN A 75 4.33 10.27 2.40
N LEU A 76 4.38 11.58 2.12
CA LEU A 76 3.45 12.54 2.68
C LEU A 76 2.00 12.28 2.21
N ASN A 77 1.80 11.97 0.93
CA ASN A 77 0.49 11.61 0.41
C ASN A 77 -0.11 10.35 1.08
N SER A 78 0.73 9.42 1.52
CA SER A 78 0.30 8.22 2.25
C SER A 78 0.00 8.49 3.73
N ALA A 79 0.76 9.39 4.36
CA ALA A 79 0.71 9.61 5.81
C ALA A 79 -0.20 10.78 6.22
N GLU A 80 -0.29 11.83 5.40
CA GLU A 80 -0.94 13.09 5.77
C GLU A 80 -1.48 13.82 4.51
N THR A 81 -2.30 13.11 3.73
CA THR A 81 -2.86 13.63 2.49
C THR A 81 -3.91 14.72 2.69
N CYS A 82 -4.14 15.50 1.64
CA CYS A 82 -5.25 16.44 1.50
C CYS A 82 -5.73 16.46 0.04
N ASP A 83 -6.88 17.09 -0.22
CA ASP A 83 -7.50 17.15 -1.56
C ASP A 83 -6.55 17.66 -2.64
N GLU A 84 -5.78 18.73 -2.32
CA GLU A 84 -4.78 19.28 -3.24
C GLU A 84 -3.67 18.28 -3.54
N MET A 85 -3.21 17.55 -2.52
CA MET A 85 -2.17 16.52 -2.66
C MET A 85 -2.65 15.33 -3.49
N GLN A 86 -3.88 14.87 -3.28
CA GLN A 86 -4.50 13.82 -4.08
C GLN A 86 -4.64 14.25 -5.56
N LYS A 87 -5.05 15.51 -5.80
CA LYS A 87 -5.12 16.07 -7.14
C LYS A 87 -3.75 16.07 -7.83
N ILE A 88 -2.70 16.52 -7.13
CA ILE A 88 -1.34 16.48 -7.65
C ILE A 88 -0.92 15.02 -7.94
N ALA A 89 -1.23 14.06 -7.05
CA ALA A 89 -0.93 12.65 -7.27
C ALA A 89 -1.59 12.10 -8.54
N GLN A 90 -2.85 12.45 -8.80
CA GLN A 90 -3.57 12.07 -10.03
C GLN A 90 -2.95 12.69 -11.29
N GLU A 91 -2.41 13.91 -11.20
CA GLU A 91 -1.76 14.60 -12.32
C GLU A 91 -0.35 14.05 -12.61
N VAL A 92 0.45 13.75 -11.58
CA VAL A 92 1.85 13.33 -11.76
C VAL A 92 2.03 11.84 -11.99
N SER A 93 1.12 10.99 -11.49
CA SER A 93 1.21 9.53 -11.64
C SER A 93 1.26 9.06 -13.10
N PRO A 94 0.45 9.62 -14.03
CA PRO A 94 0.58 9.29 -15.46
C PRO A 94 1.93 9.70 -16.06
N LEU A 95 2.51 10.84 -15.63
CA LEU A 95 3.81 11.31 -16.09
C LEU A 95 4.93 10.37 -15.66
N LEU A 96 4.89 9.94 -14.39
CA LEU A 96 5.83 8.96 -13.85
C LEU A 96 5.71 7.59 -14.52
N THR A 97 4.47 7.15 -14.77
CA THR A 97 4.20 5.89 -15.47
C THR A 97 4.72 5.94 -16.91
N ALA A 98 4.47 7.03 -17.62
CA ALA A 98 4.98 7.23 -18.97
C ALA A 98 6.52 7.22 -19.00
N PHE A 99 7.16 7.93 -18.06
CA PHE A 99 8.62 7.95 -17.94
C PHE A 99 9.19 6.56 -17.62
N SER A 100 8.58 5.83 -16.67
CA SER A 100 8.99 4.46 -16.35
C SER A 100 8.88 3.52 -17.56
N ASN A 101 7.79 3.63 -18.32
CA ASN A 101 7.61 2.87 -19.57
C ASN A 101 8.60 3.27 -20.66
N ASP A 102 8.95 4.56 -20.76
CA ASP A 102 9.97 5.03 -21.73
C ASP A 102 11.33 4.40 -21.46
N ILE A 103 11.66 4.15 -20.20
CA ILE A 103 12.89 3.43 -19.83
C ILE A 103 12.73 1.92 -20.10
N ALA A 104 11.71 1.29 -19.52
CA ALA A 104 11.56 -0.17 -19.54
C ALA A 104 11.38 -0.74 -20.95
N LEU A 105 10.79 0.03 -21.87
CA LEU A 105 10.52 -0.37 -23.25
C LEU A 105 11.55 0.12 -24.25
N ASN A 106 12.61 0.78 -23.81
CA ASN A 106 13.65 1.34 -24.68
C ASN A 106 14.60 0.23 -25.16
N GLU A 107 14.54 -0.05 -26.46
CA GLU A 107 15.36 -1.10 -27.09
C GLU A 107 16.86 -0.81 -27.06
N ASP A 108 17.25 0.44 -27.29
CA ASP A 108 18.67 0.80 -27.37
C ASP A 108 19.30 0.77 -25.98
N LEU A 109 18.59 1.22 -24.96
CA LEU A 109 19.02 1.06 -23.58
C LEU A 109 19.12 -0.41 -23.19
N PHE A 110 18.11 -1.21 -23.56
CA PHE A 110 18.14 -2.65 -23.29
C PHE A 110 19.30 -3.37 -24.02
N LYS A 111 19.62 -3.00 -25.28
CA LYS A 111 20.78 -3.55 -26.00
C LYS A 111 22.08 -3.30 -25.23
N ARG A 112 22.27 -2.09 -24.66
CA ARG A 112 23.43 -1.79 -23.84
C ARG A 112 23.48 -2.61 -22.55
N VAL A 113 22.37 -2.70 -21.82
CA VAL A 113 22.27 -3.53 -20.60
C VAL A 113 22.57 -5.00 -20.92
N LYS A 114 21.97 -5.52 -22.01
CA LYS A 114 22.19 -6.90 -22.47
C LYS A 114 23.66 -7.16 -22.84
N ALA A 115 24.31 -6.23 -23.52
CA ALA A 115 25.70 -6.38 -23.89
C ALA A 115 26.65 -6.51 -22.67
N VAL A 116 26.33 -5.82 -21.57
CA VAL A 116 27.06 -5.99 -20.29
C VAL A 116 26.70 -7.32 -19.63
N TYR A 117 25.40 -7.68 -19.64
CA TYR A 117 24.92 -8.91 -19.03
C TYR A 117 25.49 -10.18 -19.71
N ASP A 118 25.62 -10.18 -21.03
CA ASP A 118 26.18 -11.31 -21.79
C ASP A 118 27.67 -11.56 -21.46
N GLN A 119 28.36 -10.58 -20.91
CA GLN A 119 29.78 -10.68 -20.50
C GLN A 119 29.95 -10.92 -19.00
N LYS A 120 28.87 -11.10 -18.21
CA LYS A 120 28.87 -11.13 -16.74
C LYS A 120 29.90 -12.08 -16.12
N ASP A 121 30.12 -13.26 -16.76
CA ASP A 121 31.02 -14.27 -16.25
C ASP A 121 32.50 -13.93 -16.48
N THR A 122 32.80 -12.92 -17.29
CA THR A 122 34.14 -12.42 -17.57
C THR A 122 34.48 -11.14 -16.81
N LEU A 123 33.45 -10.50 -16.21
CA LEU A 123 33.62 -9.27 -15.42
C LEU A 123 33.97 -9.63 -13.97
N ASN A 124 34.98 -8.95 -13.41
CA ASN A 124 35.33 -9.09 -11.99
C ASN A 124 34.37 -8.28 -11.11
N LEU A 125 33.08 -8.65 -11.10
CA LEU A 125 32.04 -7.99 -10.32
C LEU A 125 32.03 -8.47 -8.87
N THR A 126 31.79 -7.56 -7.93
CA THR A 126 31.41 -7.94 -6.56
C THR A 126 30.04 -8.63 -6.58
N SER A 127 29.65 -9.33 -5.52
CA SER A 127 28.33 -9.98 -5.43
C SER A 127 27.19 -8.97 -5.53
N GLU A 128 27.37 -7.76 -5.00
CA GLU A 128 26.41 -6.65 -5.10
C GLU A 128 26.27 -6.17 -6.55
N GLN A 129 27.37 -5.94 -7.25
CA GLN A 129 27.39 -5.53 -8.65
C GLN A 129 26.78 -6.62 -9.56
N ALA A 130 27.07 -7.87 -9.32
CA ALA A 130 26.49 -8.99 -10.07
C ALA A 130 24.95 -9.06 -9.84
N THR A 131 24.51 -8.83 -8.62
CA THR A 131 23.08 -8.76 -8.28
C THR A 131 22.40 -7.56 -8.96
N LEU A 132 23.03 -6.39 -8.95
CA LEU A 132 22.52 -5.20 -9.62
C LEU A 132 22.36 -5.46 -11.13
N LEU A 133 23.38 -6.03 -11.77
CA LEU A 133 23.35 -6.36 -13.21
C LEU A 133 22.21 -7.34 -13.52
N ASP A 134 22.06 -8.42 -12.73
CA ASP A 134 20.97 -9.38 -12.90
C ASP A 134 19.59 -8.71 -12.76
N LYS A 135 19.41 -7.87 -11.75
CA LYS A 135 18.16 -7.14 -11.50
C LYS A 135 17.85 -6.13 -12.61
N LYS A 136 18.82 -5.38 -13.09
CA LYS A 136 18.62 -4.45 -14.22
C LYS A 136 18.23 -5.22 -15.49
N PHE A 137 18.95 -6.30 -15.86
CA PHE A 137 18.61 -7.12 -17.02
C PHE A 137 17.20 -7.72 -16.93
N LYS A 138 16.83 -8.31 -15.78
CA LYS A 138 15.49 -8.84 -15.53
C LYS A 138 14.44 -7.74 -15.54
N GLY A 139 14.76 -6.55 -15.02
CA GLY A 139 13.89 -5.40 -15.04
C GLY A 139 13.41 -5.06 -16.45
N PHE A 140 14.30 -5.10 -17.45
CA PHE A 140 13.96 -4.88 -18.85
C PHE A 140 13.25 -6.08 -19.48
N SER A 141 13.86 -7.26 -19.42
CA SER A 141 13.38 -8.45 -20.13
C SER A 141 11.98 -8.89 -19.70
N ARG A 142 11.65 -8.74 -18.43
CA ARG A 142 10.34 -9.09 -17.84
C ARG A 142 9.27 -8.03 -18.00
N ASN A 143 9.64 -6.78 -18.26
CA ASN A 143 8.70 -5.66 -18.36
C ASN A 143 8.51 -5.12 -19.77
N GLY A 144 8.77 -5.96 -20.79
CA GLY A 144 8.30 -5.71 -22.14
C GLY A 144 9.34 -5.12 -23.10
N ALA A 145 10.64 -5.03 -22.73
CA ALA A 145 11.69 -4.57 -23.66
C ALA A 145 11.76 -5.38 -24.95
N LEU A 146 11.36 -6.65 -24.91
CA LEU A 146 11.37 -7.59 -26.03
C LEU A 146 10.05 -7.63 -26.83
N LEU A 147 9.03 -6.88 -26.42
CA LEU A 147 7.74 -6.82 -27.13
C LEU A 147 7.89 -6.07 -28.46
N ASN A 148 7.04 -6.41 -29.43
CA ASN A 148 6.86 -5.60 -30.62
C ASN A 148 6.19 -4.26 -30.30
N GLU A 149 6.22 -3.30 -31.20
CA GLU A 149 5.73 -1.93 -30.96
C GLU A 149 4.22 -1.88 -30.65
N GLU A 150 3.41 -2.73 -31.29
CA GLU A 150 1.97 -2.80 -31.02
C GLU A 150 1.70 -3.22 -29.57
N ASP A 151 2.39 -4.24 -29.10
CA ASP A 151 2.24 -4.75 -27.73
C ASP A 151 2.85 -3.80 -26.68
N LYS A 152 3.91 -3.07 -27.02
CA LYS A 152 4.42 -1.98 -26.18
C LYS A 152 3.37 -0.86 -25.98
N LEU A 153 2.64 -0.50 -27.04
CA LEU A 153 1.54 0.49 -26.92
C LEU A 153 0.43 -0.02 -25.98
N LYS A 154 -0.01 -1.26 -26.15
CA LYS A 154 -1.01 -1.89 -25.27
C LYS A 154 -0.53 -1.92 -23.81
N LEU A 155 0.74 -2.24 -23.58
CA LEU A 155 1.32 -2.27 -22.23
C LEU A 155 1.30 -0.88 -21.58
N ARG A 156 1.65 0.17 -22.34
CA ARG A 156 1.59 1.57 -21.86
C ARG A 156 0.18 1.98 -21.46
N GLU A 157 -0.83 1.63 -22.25
CA GLU A 157 -2.24 1.89 -21.94
C GLU A 157 -2.66 1.20 -20.65
N ILE A 158 -2.35 -0.09 -20.52
CA ILE A 158 -2.64 -0.89 -19.31
C ILE A 158 -1.96 -0.29 -18.08
N ASP A 159 -0.68 0.04 -18.15
CA ASP A 159 0.08 0.57 -17.02
C ASP A 159 -0.43 1.95 -16.58
N THR A 160 -0.78 2.80 -17.54
CA THR A 160 -1.37 4.13 -17.27
C THR A 160 -2.73 4.02 -16.58
N GLU A 161 -3.59 3.14 -17.07
CA GLU A 161 -4.90 2.91 -16.47
C GLU A 161 -4.78 2.28 -15.07
N LEU A 162 -3.90 1.29 -14.89
CA LEU A 162 -3.62 0.69 -13.59
C LEU A 162 -3.09 1.69 -12.57
N ALA A 163 -2.21 2.60 -12.96
CA ALA A 163 -1.68 3.62 -12.07
C ALA A 163 -2.80 4.52 -11.54
N LYS A 164 -3.67 5.00 -12.43
CA LYS A 164 -4.81 5.85 -12.10
C LYS A 164 -5.83 5.16 -11.20
N ILE A 165 -6.27 3.96 -11.57
CA ILE A 165 -7.32 3.24 -10.81
C ILE A 165 -6.83 2.87 -9.41
N LYS A 166 -5.55 2.53 -9.23
CA LYS A 166 -4.99 2.24 -7.91
C LYS A 166 -5.00 3.45 -6.97
N LEU A 167 -4.75 4.64 -7.48
CA LEU A 167 -4.89 5.88 -6.70
C LEU A 167 -6.36 6.08 -6.30
N THR A 168 -7.26 6.06 -7.26
CA THR A 168 -8.71 6.20 -7.02
C THR A 168 -9.23 5.18 -6.00
N PHE A 169 -8.75 3.93 -6.08
CA PHE A 169 -9.11 2.90 -5.10
C PHE A 169 -8.72 3.31 -3.67
N GLY A 170 -7.50 3.82 -3.48
CA GLY A 170 -7.02 4.27 -2.16
C GLY A 170 -7.77 5.49 -1.65
N GLU A 171 -8.00 6.47 -2.51
CA GLU A 171 -8.76 7.69 -2.22
C GLU A 171 -10.19 7.38 -1.78
N ASN A 172 -10.88 6.48 -2.48
CA ASN A 172 -12.23 6.05 -2.12
C ASN A 172 -12.29 5.36 -0.74
N VAL A 173 -11.34 4.49 -0.43
CA VAL A 173 -11.26 3.84 0.89
C VAL A 173 -11.04 4.87 1.99
N LEU A 174 -10.16 5.85 1.76
CA LEU A 174 -9.90 6.93 2.71
C LEU A 174 -11.12 7.81 2.92
N ALA A 175 -11.78 8.23 1.82
CA ALA A 175 -12.98 9.05 1.88
C ALA A 175 -14.11 8.38 2.66
N GLU A 176 -14.39 7.10 2.40
CA GLU A 176 -15.37 6.33 3.17
C GLU A 176 -15.00 6.21 4.65
N THR A 177 -13.70 6.04 4.95
CA THR A 177 -13.23 5.97 6.34
C THR A 177 -13.48 7.29 7.06
N ASN A 178 -13.19 8.41 6.42
CA ASN A 178 -13.32 9.75 6.99
C ASN A 178 -14.78 10.22 7.10
N ASN A 179 -15.66 9.77 6.20
CA ASN A 179 -17.04 10.18 6.16
C ASN A 179 -17.93 9.47 7.19
N TYR A 180 -17.51 8.28 7.65
CA TYR A 180 -18.29 7.54 8.64
C TYR A 180 -18.19 8.16 10.03
N GLN A 181 -19.35 8.28 10.70
CA GLN A 181 -19.44 8.74 12.08
C GLN A 181 -20.58 7.98 12.79
N LEU A 182 -20.25 7.33 13.89
CA LEU A 182 -21.21 6.81 14.84
C LEU A 182 -21.32 7.82 15.99
N HIS A 183 -22.41 8.59 16.01
CA HIS A 183 -22.66 9.60 17.04
C HIS A 183 -23.55 9.05 18.16
N ILE A 184 -23.06 9.06 19.39
CA ILE A 184 -23.76 8.54 20.59
C ILE A 184 -23.90 9.68 21.58
N THR A 185 -25.12 9.84 22.12
CA THR A 185 -25.43 10.86 23.13
C THR A 185 -25.81 10.27 24.49
N ASN A 186 -26.13 8.98 24.54
CA ASN A 186 -26.46 8.28 25.78
C ASN A 186 -25.23 7.54 26.32
N GLU A 187 -24.71 7.98 27.45
CA GLU A 187 -23.51 7.38 28.06
C GLU A 187 -23.70 5.90 28.44
N ALA A 188 -24.93 5.45 28.73
CA ALA A 188 -25.20 4.05 29.03
C ALA A 188 -24.85 3.10 27.89
N ASP A 189 -24.88 3.57 26.63
CA ASP A 189 -24.52 2.81 25.44
C ASP A 189 -22.99 2.59 25.31
N LEU A 190 -22.20 3.33 26.10
CA LEU A 190 -20.73 3.20 26.13
C LEU A 190 -20.23 2.33 27.28
N LYS A 191 -21.14 1.65 27.98
CA LYS A 191 -20.76 0.76 29.09
C LYS A 191 -19.69 -0.24 28.63
N GLY A 192 -18.65 -0.39 29.45
CA GLY A 192 -17.49 -1.25 29.16
C GLY A 192 -16.34 -0.57 28.44
N LEU A 193 -16.58 0.56 27.76
CA LEU A 193 -15.54 1.27 27.04
C LEU A 193 -14.54 1.95 27.99
N PRO A 194 -13.22 1.81 27.82
CA PRO A 194 -12.19 2.50 28.61
C PRO A 194 -12.32 4.01 28.57
N ASP A 195 -11.99 4.68 29.68
CA ASP A 195 -12.13 6.14 29.82
C ASP A 195 -11.32 6.91 28.79
N GLY A 196 -10.08 6.50 28.49
CA GLY A 196 -9.27 7.13 27.45
C GLY A 196 -9.90 7.09 26.05
N ALA A 197 -10.62 6.02 25.73
CA ALA A 197 -11.35 5.93 24.47
C ALA A 197 -12.62 6.82 24.48
N LYS A 198 -13.30 6.93 25.60
CA LYS A 198 -14.43 7.88 25.78
C LYS A 198 -13.96 9.33 25.63
N GLU A 199 -12.83 9.69 26.26
CA GLU A 199 -12.25 11.04 26.17
C GLU A 199 -11.89 11.42 24.74
N MET A 200 -11.26 10.52 23.99
CA MET A 200 -10.97 10.73 22.56
C MET A 200 -12.24 10.97 21.75
N ALA A 201 -13.26 10.12 21.95
CA ALA A 201 -14.53 10.23 21.24
C ALA A 201 -15.30 11.53 21.60
N ALA A 202 -15.28 11.96 22.87
CA ALA A 202 -15.84 13.23 23.31
C ALA A 202 -15.09 14.43 22.72
N SER A 203 -13.75 14.39 22.69
CA SER A 203 -12.93 15.42 22.07
C SER A 203 -13.24 15.56 20.57
N LEU A 204 -13.43 14.44 19.87
CA LEU A 204 -13.81 14.44 18.45
C LEU A 204 -15.23 15.01 18.28
N ALA A 205 -16.20 14.64 19.10
CA ALA A 205 -17.53 15.22 19.06
C ALA A 205 -17.47 16.74 19.25
N LYS A 206 -16.73 17.23 20.25
CA LYS A 206 -16.55 18.66 20.51
C LYS A 206 -15.92 19.39 19.32
N SER A 207 -14.91 18.81 18.66
CA SER A 207 -14.30 19.41 17.46
C SER A 207 -15.27 19.58 16.31
N LYS A 208 -16.33 18.77 16.28
CA LYS A 208 -17.42 18.78 15.30
C LYS A 208 -18.65 19.60 15.76
N ASN A 209 -18.57 20.27 16.92
CA ASN A 209 -19.67 20.98 17.56
C ASN A 209 -20.89 20.09 17.90
N LEU A 210 -20.61 18.82 18.27
CA LEU A 210 -21.60 17.83 18.70
C LEU A 210 -21.49 17.60 20.20
N GLU A 211 -22.62 17.31 20.88
CA GLU A 211 -22.64 16.79 22.25
C GLU A 211 -22.47 15.27 22.25
N GLY A 212 -21.93 14.71 23.33
CA GLY A 212 -21.71 13.27 23.48
C GLY A 212 -20.41 12.79 22.86
N TRP A 213 -20.44 11.70 22.10
CA TRP A 213 -19.28 10.97 21.60
C TRP A 213 -19.41 10.64 20.14
N VAL A 214 -18.30 10.76 19.39
CA VAL A 214 -18.23 10.37 17.98
C VAL A 214 -17.16 9.31 17.81
N PHE A 215 -17.54 8.17 17.21
CA PHE A 215 -16.62 7.09 16.82
C PHE A 215 -16.50 7.01 15.31
N THR A 216 -15.30 6.65 14.85
CA THR A 216 -14.94 6.56 13.43
C THR A 216 -14.46 5.15 13.09
N LEU A 217 -14.16 4.93 11.79
CA LEU A 217 -13.57 3.66 11.32
C LEU A 217 -12.05 3.63 11.42
N ASP A 218 -11.43 4.68 11.97
CA ASP A 218 -10.01 4.70 12.27
C ASP A 218 -9.67 3.70 13.37
N PHE A 219 -8.56 3.01 13.20
CA PHE A 219 -8.18 1.90 14.09
C PHE A 219 -8.19 2.25 15.59
N PRO A 220 -7.66 3.42 16.03
CA PRO A 220 -7.70 3.80 17.44
C PRO A 220 -9.11 4.06 17.99
N SER A 221 -10.08 4.40 17.14
CA SER A 221 -11.48 4.59 17.53
C SER A 221 -12.27 3.27 17.42
N TYR A 222 -12.11 2.56 16.31
CA TYR A 222 -12.83 1.33 16.01
C TYR A 222 -12.48 0.18 16.95
N LEU A 223 -11.19 -0.11 17.14
CA LEU A 223 -10.76 -1.31 17.88
C LEU A 223 -11.22 -1.30 19.34
N PRO A 224 -11.01 -0.25 20.14
CA PRO A 224 -11.54 -0.22 21.50
C PRO A 224 -13.06 -0.35 21.55
N PHE A 225 -13.78 0.24 20.59
CA PHE A 225 -15.23 0.19 20.52
C PHE A 225 -15.73 -1.26 20.38
N VAL A 226 -15.23 -2.01 19.39
CA VAL A 226 -15.68 -3.42 19.16
C VAL A 226 -15.16 -4.38 20.21
N THR A 227 -14.10 -4.02 20.94
CA THR A 227 -13.49 -4.85 21.99
C THR A 227 -14.22 -4.71 23.33
N TYR A 228 -14.63 -3.49 23.70
CA TYR A 228 -15.05 -3.20 25.05
C TYR A 228 -16.51 -2.79 25.20
N VAL A 229 -17.16 -2.17 24.19
CA VAL A 229 -18.55 -1.71 24.32
C VAL A 229 -19.49 -2.89 24.50
N GLU A 230 -20.32 -2.86 25.57
CA GLU A 230 -21.26 -3.93 25.87
C GLU A 230 -22.47 -3.97 24.91
N ASN A 231 -22.88 -2.82 24.35
CA ASN A 231 -24.01 -2.74 23.42
C ASN A 231 -23.69 -3.46 22.09
N ARG A 232 -24.24 -4.66 21.95
CA ARG A 232 -24.01 -5.55 20.79
C ARG A 232 -24.48 -4.95 19.48
N GLU A 233 -25.60 -4.22 19.47
CA GLU A 233 -26.13 -3.63 18.22
C GLU A 233 -25.24 -2.51 17.72
N LEU A 234 -24.66 -1.70 18.60
CA LEU A 234 -23.69 -0.68 18.22
C LEU A 234 -22.37 -1.28 17.74
N ARG A 235 -21.87 -2.37 18.35
CA ARG A 235 -20.71 -3.12 17.82
C ARG A 235 -21.00 -3.65 16.41
N LYS A 236 -22.21 -4.19 16.18
CA LYS A 236 -22.65 -4.66 14.87
C LYS A 236 -22.67 -3.54 13.83
N GLU A 237 -23.26 -2.40 14.18
CA GLU A 237 -23.36 -1.23 13.30
C GLU A 237 -21.98 -0.79 12.79
N ILE A 238 -21.07 -0.51 13.71
CA ILE A 238 -19.71 -0.04 13.34
C ILE A 238 -18.90 -1.13 12.63
N ALA A 239 -19.06 -2.42 13.00
CA ALA A 239 -18.36 -3.52 12.35
C ALA A 239 -18.83 -3.77 10.91
N ILE A 240 -20.14 -3.62 10.66
CA ILE A 240 -20.69 -3.68 9.29
C ILE A 240 -20.18 -2.50 8.47
N ALA A 241 -20.19 -1.29 9.01
CA ALA A 241 -19.65 -0.12 8.33
C ALA A 241 -18.17 -0.31 7.98
N ALA A 242 -17.35 -0.77 8.92
CA ALA A 242 -15.94 -1.08 8.68
C ALA A 242 -15.74 -2.14 7.58
N GLY A 243 -16.59 -3.18 7.55
CA GLY A 243 -16.53 -4.24 6.55
C GLY A 243 -17.02 -3.85 5.16
N LYS A 244 -17.76 -2.74 5.04
CA LYS A 244 -18.33 -2.25 3.79
C LYS A 244 -17.63 -1.00 3.22
N LYS A 245 -16.48 -0.61 3.76
CA LYS A 245 -15.76 0.55 3.25
C LYS A 245 -15.51 0.46 1.75
N ALA A 246 -15.89 1.50 1.02
CA ALA A 246 -15.82 1.59 -0.43
C ALA A 246 -16.51 0.43 -1.17
N PHE A 247 -17.64 -0.07 -0.59
CA PHE A 247 -18.46 -1.15 -1.15
C PHE A 247 -19.95 -0.93 -0.78
N GLN A 248 -20.50 0.26 -1.11
CA GLN A 248 -21.83 0.70 -0.65
C GLN A 248 -22.73 1.31 -1.73
N ASP A 249 -22.42 1.16 -3.01
CA ASP A 249 -23.17 1.77 -4.13
C ASP A 249 -23.29 3.30 -4.02
N ASN A 250 -22.24 3.97 -3.54
CA ASN A 250 -22.10 5.42 -3.46
C ASN A 250 -20.94 5.92 -4.35
N GLU A 251 -20.64 7.21 -4.29
CA GLU A 251 -19.56 7.83 -5.08
C GLU A 251 -18.15 7.29 -4.82
N PHE A 252 -17.93 6.62 -3.66
CA PHE A 252 -16.65 6.03 -3.27
C PHE A 252 -16.59 4.51 -3.51
N ASP A 253 -17.56 3.94 -4.24
CA ASP A 253 -17.63 2.51 -4.45
C ASP A 253 -16.48 1.99 -5.35
N ASN A 254 -15.79 0.97 -4.88
CA ASN A 254 -14.64 0.37 -5.57
C ASN A 254 -14.96 -0.94 -6.32
N LYS A 255 -16.22 -1.39 -6.40
CA LYS A 255 -16.57 -2.67 -7.05
C LYS A 255 -16.03 -2.78 -8.48
N GLU A 256 -16.27 -1.76 -9.28
CA GLU A 256 -15.79 -1.75 -10.67
C GLU A 256 -14.27 -1.56 -10.75
N ASN A 257 -13.69 -0.74 -9.86
CA ASN A 257 -12.24 -0.56 -9.78
C ASN A 257 -11.52 -1.88 -9.48
N VAL A 258 -12.04 -2.70 -8.54
CA VAL A 258 -11.48 -4.04 -8.22
C VAL A 258 -11.50 -4.95 -9.43
N LYS A 259 -12.65 -5.06 -10.11
CA LYS A 259 -12.79 -5.88 -11.32
C LYS A 259 -11.80 -5.43 -12.40
N ARG A 260 -11.74 -4.12 -12.62
CA ARG A 260 -10.87 -3.56 -13.66
C ARG A 260 -9.38 -3.75 -13.34
N ILE A 261 -8.97 -3.58 -12.09
CA ILE A 261 -7.59 -3.86 -11.66
C ILE A 261 -7.21 -5.32 -11.91
N VAL A 262 -8.10 -6.27 -11.58
CA VAL A 262 -7.84 -7.71 -11.79
C VAL A 262 -7.73 -8.03 -13.27
N GLU A 263 -8.66 -7.50 -14.09
CA GLU A 263 -8.65 -7.68 -15.53
C GLU A 263 -7.36 -7.12 -16.18
N LEU A 264 -6.99 -5.89 -15.84
CA LEU A 264 -5.79 -5.25 -16.38
C LEU A 264 -4.50 -5.97 -15.95
N ARG A 265 -4.42 -6.41 -14.71
CA ARG A 265 -3.29 -7.21 -14.21
C ARG A 265 -3.16 -8.53 -14.96
N HIS A 266 -4.28 -9.19 -15.27
CA HIS A 266 -4.29 -10.41 -16.05
C HIS A 266 -3.84 -10.16 -17.50
N LYS A 267 -4.42 -9.15 -18.17
CA LYS A 267 -4.02 -8.73 -19.52
C LYS A 267 -2.53 -8.38 -19.60
N ARG A 268 -2.03 -7.60 -18.61
CA ARG A 268 -0.62 -7.25 -18.51
C ARG A 268 0.28 -8.48 -18.44
N ALA A 269 -0.05 -9.42 -17.54
CA ALA A 269 0.74 -10.63 -17.36
C ALA A 269 0.78 -11.48 -18.62
N ASN A 270 -0.37 -11.67 -19.29
CA ASN A 270 -0.45 -12.44 -20.53
C ASN A 270 0.33 -11.76 -21.69
N LEU A 271 0.26 -10.43 -21.78
CA LEU A 271 1.02 -9.67 -22.77
C LEU A 271 2.53 -9.86 -22.58
N LEU A 272 2.99 -9.98 -21.33
CA LEU A 272 4.37 -10.25 -20.96
C LEU A 272 4.76 -11.75 -21.01
N GLY A 273 3.85 -12.63 -21.48
CA GLY A 273 4.10 -14.07 -21.63
C GLY A 273 3.88 -14.91 -20.37
N TYR A 274 3.28 -14.37 -19.32
CA TYR A 274 2.98 -15.09 -18.09
C TYR A 274 1.55 -15.60 -18.06
N GLN A 275 1.35 -16.77 -17.47
CA GLN A 275 0.03 -17.40 -17.33
C GLN A 275 -0.93 -16.51 -16.49
N SER A 276 -0.44 -15.85 -15.47
CA SER A 276 -1.22 -14.96 -14.60
C SER A 276 -0.35 -13.88 -13.95
N HIS A 277 -1.00 -12.88 -13.37
CA HIS A 277 -0.32 -11.86 -12.57
C HIS A 277 0.47 -12.46 -11.39
N SER A 278 -0.04 -13.52 -10.76
CA SER A 278 0.65 -14.21 -9.67
C SER A 278 1.97 -14.85 -10.14
N HIS A 279 1.98 -15.49 -11.30
CA HIS A 279 3.22 -16.04 -11.88
C HIS A 279 4.24 -14.95 -12.17
N PHE A 280 3.80 -13.83 -12.76
CA PHE A 280 4.68 -12.68 -13.02
C PHE A 280 5.29 -12.13 -11.72
N VAL A 281 4.48 -11.92 -10.69
CA VAL A 281 4.97 -11.32 -9.43
C VAL A 281 5.85 -12.27 -8.64
N LEU A 282 5.45 -13.54 -8.52
CA LEU A 282 6.12 -14.51 -7.65
C LEU A 282 7.46 -15.01 -8.20
N GLU A 283 7.69 -14.93 -9.51
CA GLU A 283 8.96 -15.33 -10.12
C GLU A 283 10.18 -14.69 -9.45
N GLU A 284 10.08 -13.41 -9.07
CA GLU A 284 11.14 -12.65 -8.40
C GLU A 284 10.93 -12.54 -6.88
N ARG A 285 10.06 -13.38 -6.30
CA ARG A 285 9.83 -13.44 -4.85
C ARG A 285 10.38 -14.75 -4.27
N MET A 286 10.51 -14.81 -2.94
CA MET A 286 11.01 -15.99 -2.22
C MET A 286 10.22 -17.27 -2.55
N ALA A 287 8.91 -17.17 -2.74
CA ALA A 287 8.05 -18.31 -3.08
C ALA A 287 8.24 -18.82 -4.51
N GLN A 288 8.67 -17.97 -5.45
CA GLN A 288 8.96 -18.25 -6.86
C GLN A 288 7.74 -18.57 -7.74
N ASN A 289 6.70 -19.23 -7.24
CA ASN A 289 5.51 -19.60 -7.99
C ASN A 289 4.26 -19.71 -7.10
N PRO A 290 3.04 -19.65 -7.68
CA PRO A 290 1.79 -19.78 -6.94
C PRO A 290 1.62 -21.12 -6.24
N GLU A 291 2.14 -22.21 -6.79
CA GLU A 291 2.00 -23.57 -6.27
C GLU A 291 2.69 -23.70 -4.90
N LYS A 292 3.88 -23.10 -4.74
CA LYS A 292 4.56 -23.05 -3.42
C LYS A 292 3.78 -22.26 -2.39
N VAL A 293 3.18 -21.12 -2.79
CA VAL A 293 2.32 -20.33 -1.91
C VAL A 293 1.11 -21.15 -1.48
N GLN A 294 0.44 -21.80 -2.43
CA GLN A 294 -0.75 -22.63 -2.16
C GLN A 294 -0.41 -23.81 -1.23
N SER A 295 0.69 -24.51 -1.49
CA SER A 295 1.13 -25.62 -0.66
C SER A 295 1.44 -25.19 0.77
N PHE A 296 2.15 -24.06 0.93
CA PHE A 296 2.46 -23.50 2.24
C PHE A 296 1.19 -23.08 3.02
N LEU A 297 0.24 -22.41 2.35
CA LEU A 297 -1.00 -22.01 2.98
C LEU A 297 -1.88 -23.20 3.35
N ASN A 298 -1.93 -24.25 2.52
CA ASN A 298 -2.68 -25.47 2.82
C ASN A 298 -2.09 -26.21 4.03
N ASP A 299 -0.76 -26.33 4.11
CA ASP A 299 -0.08 -26.93 5.27
C ASP A 299 -0.39 -26.16 6.56
N LEU A 300 -0.34 -24.83 6.52
CA LEU A 300 -0.76 -23.99 7.66
C LEU A 300 -2.23 -24.18 8.02
N LEU A 301 -3.12 -24.22 7.03
CA LEU A 301 -4.55 -24.40 7.23
C LEU A 301 -4.83 -25.73 7.92
N GLU A 302 -4.25 -26.82 7.44
CA GLU A 302 -4.44 -28.15 8.02
C GLU A 302 -4.01 -28.20 9.49
N LYS A 303 -2.92 -27.54 9.85
CA LYS A 303 -2.40 -27.50 11.22
C LYS A 303 -3.18 -26.53 12.13
N ALA A 304 -3.56 -25.37 11.64
CA ALA A 304 -4.19 -24.33 12.45
C ALA A 304 -5.71 -24.52 12.62
N LYS A 305 -6.40 -25.04 11.59
CA LYS A 305 -7.87 -25.17 11.59
C LYS A 305 -8.44 -25.94 12.77
N PRO A 306 -7.90 -27.11 13.20
CA PRO A 306 -8.44 -27.84 14.35
C PRO A 306 -8.34 -27.05 15.66
N ALA A 307 -7.23 -26.34 15.88
CA ALA A 307 -7.06 -25.49 17.05
C ALA A 307 -8.06 -24.31 17.04
N ALA A 308 -8.16 -23.61 15.90
CA ALA A 308 -9.11 -22.52 15.74
C ALA A 308 -10.57 -22.95 15.94
N GLN A 309 -10.95 -24.14 15.47
CA GLN A 309 -12.28 -24.69 15.69
C GLN A 309 -12.57 -24.96 17.19
N LYS A 310 -11.57 -25.48 17.92
CA LYS A 310 -11.69 -25.70 19.36
C LYS A 310 -11.83 -24.37 20.11
N GLU A 311 -10.96 -23.42 19.84
CA GLU A 311 -10.98 -22.08 20.45
C GLU A 311 -12.30 -21.35 20.16
N PHE A 312 -12.80 -21.43 18.93
CA PHE A 312 -14.09 -20.83 18.57
C PHE A 312 -15.27 -21.51 19.30
N ALA A 313 -15.23 -22.82 19.50
CA ALA A 313 -16.26 -23.54 20.27
C ALA A 313 -16.22 -23.12 21.75
N GLU A 314 -15.03 -22.98 22.35
CA GLU A 314 -14.87 -22.52 23.73
C GLU A 314 -15.40 -21.08 23.88
N LEU A 315 -15.08 -20.19 22.93
CA LEU A 315 -15.56 -18.81 22.92
C LEU A 315 -17.08 -18.73 22.78
N THR A 316 -17.68 -19.57 21.92
CA THR A 316 -19.13 -19.64 21.74
C THR A 316 -19.83 -20.12 23.01
N ALA A 317 -19.29 -21.17 23.66
CA ALA A 317 -19.80 -21.64 24.94
C ALA A 317 -19.76 -20.58 26.04
N PHE A 318 -18.65 -19.81 26.08
CA PHE A 318 -18.52 -18.70 27.00
C PHE A 318 -19.53 -17.57 26.73
N ALA A 319 -19.73 -17.18 25.47
CA ALA A 319 -20.71 -16.17 25.10
C ALA A 319 -22.13 -16.58 25.46
N LYS A 320 -22.45 -17.86 25.30
CA LYS A 320 -23.73 -18.42 25.74
C LYS A 320 -23.92 -18.39 27.26
N GLU A 321 -22.86 -18.71 28.03
CA GLU A 321 -22.88 -18.64 29.49
C GLU A 321 -23.07 -17.20 29.97
N LEU A 322 -22.37 -16.23 29.34
CA LEU A 322 -22.32 -14.84 29.79
C LEU A 322 -23.62 -14.07 29.43
N ASP A 323 -24.03 -14.15 28.17
CA ASP A 323 -25.06 -13.26 27.58
C ASP A 323 -26.17 -14.03 26.83
N GLY A 324 -26.16 -15.37 26.85
CA GLY A 324 -27.19 -16.19 26.18
C GLY A 324 -27.02 -16.20 24.64
N ILE A 325 -25.87 -15.90 24.11
CA ILE A 325 -25.59 -15.85 22.66
C ILE A 325 -25.25 -17.26 22.17
N ASP A 326 -26.11 -17.85 21.35
CA ASP A 326 -25.94 -19.20 20.80
C ASP A 326 -24.99 -19.22 19.57
N GLN A 327 -24.87 -18.10 18.83
CA GLN A 327 -24.05 -17.99 17.64
C GLN A 327 -23.29 -16.69 17.66
N LEU A 328 -21.94 -16.80 17.57
CA LEU A 328 -21.06 -15.65 17.43
C LEU A 328 -21.06 -15.15 15.98
N GLU A 329 -21.14 -13.86 15.85
CA GLU A 329 -21.00 -13.14 14.62
C GLU A 329 -19.64 -12.38 14.57
N LYS A 330 -19.29 -11.82 13.41
CA LYS A 330 -18.01 -11.14 13.24
C LYS A 330 -17.77 -10.00 14.25
N TRP A 331 -18.81 -9.28 14.66
CA TRP A 331 -18.76 -8.20 15.65
C TRP A 331 -18.68 -8.66 17.11
N ASP A 332 -18.75 -9.95 17.36
CA ASP A 332 -18.70 -10.53 18.70
C ASP A 332 -17.30 -11.03 19.08
N GLY A 333 -16.48 -11.37 18.09
CA GLY A 333 -15.20 -12.06 18.30
C GLY A 333 -14.25 -11.29 19.23
N ALA A 334 -14.00 -10.00 18.97
CA ALA A 334 -13.11 -9.19 19.77
C ALA A 334 -13.63 -9.02 21.21
N TYR A 335 -14.93 -8.74 21.37
CA TYR A 335 -15.57 -8.54 22.67
C TYR A 335 -15.50 -9.78 23.56
N TYR A 336 -15.97 -10.93 23.06
CA TYR A 336 -15.96 -12.15 23.88
C TYR A 336 -14.55 -12.70 24.11
N SER A 337 -13.62 -12.51 23.19
CA SER A 337 -12.21 -12.87 23.41
C SER A 337 -11.60 -12.06 24.56
N GLU A 338 -11.87 -10.76 24.61
CA GLU A 338 -11.41 -9.91 25.72
C GLU A 338 -12.07 -10.32 27.05
N LYS A 339 -13.38 -10.52 27.08
CA LYS A 339 -14.11 -10.99 28.27
C LYS A 339 -13.61 -12.35 28.77
N LEU A 340 -13.33 -13.29 27.86
CA LEU A 340 -12.77 -14.59 28.23
C LEU A 340 -11.35 -14.45 28.78
N LYS A 341 -10.50 -13.62 28.18
CA LYS A 341 -9.16 -13.30 28.65
C LYS A 341 -9.22 -12.75 30.09
N GLN A 342 -10.08 -11.78 30.35
CA GLN A 342 -10.30 -11.21 31.68
C GLN A 342 -10.75 -12.28 32.68
N LYS A 343 -11.68 -13.18 32.31
CA LYS A 343 -12.15 -14.29 33.17
C LYS A 343 -11.03 -15.27 33.50
N LEU A 344 -10.23 -15.66 32.53
CA LEU A 344 -9.22 -16.71 32.70
C LEU A 344 -7.94 -16.21 33.41
N PHE A 345 -7.53 -15.00 33.12
CA PHE A 345 -6.21 -14.50 33.51
C PHE A 345 -6.27 -13.31 34.49
N SER A 346 -7.46 -12.77 34.76
CA SER A 346 -7.65 -11.53 35.55
C SER A 346 -6.78 -10.38 34.99
N LEU A 347 -6.55 -10.36 33.68
CA LEU A 347 -5.71 -9.41 32.97
C LEU A 347 -6.58 -8.40 32.24
N ASP A 348 -6.35 -7.13 32.52
CA ASP A 348 -6.92 -5.98 31.80
C ASP A 348 -5.77 -5.18 31.18
N ASP A 349 -5.79 -5.00 29.87
CA ASP A 349 -4.74 -4.24 29.16
C ASP A 349 -4.67 -2.79 29.61
N GLU A 350 -5.78 -2.21 30.09
CA GLU A 350 -5.79 -0.84 30.66
C GLU A 350 -4.91 -0.74 31.91
N LEU A 351 -4.85 -1.80 32.73
CA LEU A 351 -3.98 -1.85 33.90
C LEU A 351 -2.49 -1.90 33.53
N LEU A 352 -2.17 -2.34 32.33
CA LEU A 352 -0.79 -2.43 31.85
C LEU A 352 -0.27 -1.13 31.22
N LYS A 353 -1.15 -0.26 30.70
CA LYS A 353 -0.77 1.00 30.03
C LYS A 353 0.21 1.87 30.80
N PRO A 354 0.07 2.07 32.13
CA PRO A 354 1.00 2.93 32.88
C PRO A 354 2.44 2.40 32.95
N TYR A 355 2.69 1.15 32.55
CA TYR A 355 4.01 0.53 32.60
C TYR A 355 4.78 0.62 31.29
N PHE A 356 4.16 1.12 30.22
CA PHE A 356 4.73 1.29 28.90
C PHE A 356 4.55 2.73 28.41
#